data_b5fc23325bd0734d710c93c7705d5711
#
_entry.id   b5fc23325bd0734d710c93c7705d5711
#
_cell.length_a   1.000
_cell.length_b   1.000
_cell.length_c   1.000
_cell.angle_alpha   90.00
_cell.angle_beta   90.00
_cell.angle_gamma   90.00
#
_symmetry.space_group_name_H-M   'P 1'
#
loop_
_entity.id
_entity.type
_entity.pdbx_description
1 polymer ?
#
loop_
_entity_poly.entity_id
_entity_poly.type
_entity_poly.pdbx_seq_one_letter_code
_entity_poly.pdbx_strand_id
1 'polypeptide(L)'
;YIGSFVDGKAPVWLNSVLGWIDTKGQLSDGFAEDVTESFLKEEKRGVAGAWGMFNLLTDLIPDYAMAHYYMGKGQVADGIYSKGMEHLKIAAELDPDNGEVALALKQAKKDKKKRTLNTIGYIASVHNDLESTNSNSFKDESRNQNKPSSGISLGVSMDEIDALGGST
;
A
#
# COMPACT_ATOMS: atom_id res chain seq x y z
N TYR A 1 13.79 22.00 1.94
CA TYR A 1 14.13 23.43 1.74
C TYR A 1 15.07 23.59 0.56
N ILE A 2 14.81 24.54 -0.30
CA ILE A 2 15.67 24.94 -1.43
C ILE A 2 16.11 26.37 -1.15
N GLY A 3 17.42 26.63 -1.19
CA GLY A 3 17.99 27.97 -1.00
C GLY A 3 17.97 28.80 -2.28
N SER A 4 18.56 30.00 -2.20
CA SER A 4 18.70 30.89 -3.35
C SER A 4 19.75 30.40 -4.34
N PHE A 5 19.54 30.65 -5.64
CA PHE A 5 20.51 30.33 -6.67
C PHE A 5 21.72 31.28 -6.62
N VAL A 6 22.91 30.71 -6.57
CA VAL A 6 24.19 31.39 -6.67
C VAL A 6 25.02 30.64 -7.71
N ASP A 7 25.56 31.33 -8.68
CA ASP A 7 26.36 30.74 -9.79
C ASP A 7 25.66 29.55 -10.48
N GLY A 8 24.34 29.65 -10.67
CA GLY A 8 23.54 28.63 -11.35
C GLY A 8 23.21 27.38 -10.53
N LYS A 9 23.49 27.39 -9.22
CA LYS A 9 23.16 26.28 -8.29
C LYS A 9 22.49 26.82 -7.04
N ALA A 10 21.52 26.04 -6.51
CA ALA A 10 20.88 26.32 -5.23
C ALA A 10 21.09 25.12 -4.27
N PRO A 11 21.35 25.36 -2.98
CA PRO A 11 21.41 24.29 -2.01
C PRO A 11 20.01 23.71 -1.74
N VAL A 12 19.94 22.39 -1.62
CA VAL A 12 18.74 21.63 -1.27
C VAL A 12 19.00 20.86 0.00
N TRP A 13 18.10 20.99 0.98
CA TRP A 13 18.13 20.18 2.21
C TRP A 13 16.91 19.28 2.29
N LEU A 14 17.14 18.02 2.48
CA LEU A 14 16.11 17.02 2.77
C LEU A 14 16.61 16.07 3.87
N ASN A 15 15.89 16.04 4.99
CA ASN A 15 16.23 15.25 6.17
C ASN A 15 17.72 15.36 6.61
N SER A 16 18.21 16.58 6.75
CA SER A 16 19.60 16.88 7.11
C SER A 16 20.68 16.52 6.08
N VAL A 17 20.28 16.03 4.92
CA VAL A 17 21.15 15.81 3.76
C VAL A 17 21.19 17.10 2.94
N LEU A 18 22.40 17.59 2.66
CA LEU A 18 22.66 18.75 1.82
C LEU A 18 23.06 18.30 0.41
N GLY A 19 22.35 18.77 -0.59
CA GLY A 19 22.68 18.63 -1.99
C GLY A 19 22.59 19.95 -2.73
N TRP A 20 22.70 19.91 -4.03
CA TRP A 20 22.61 21.06 -4.91
C TRP A 20 21.67 20.74 -6.07
N ILE A 21 20.92 21.76 -6.49
CA ILE A 21 20.10 21.70 -7.70
C ILE A 21 20.56 22.79 -8.66
N ASP A 22 20.68 22.46 -9.95
CA ASP A 22 21.00 23.43 -10.97
C ASP A 22 19.75 24.13 -11.52
N THR A 23 19.94 25.09 -12.44
CA THR A 23 18.85 25.84 -13.08
C THR A 23 17.99 24.99 -14.02
N LYS A 24 18.38 23.76 -14.33
CA LYS A 24 17.62 22.78 -15.11
C LYS A 24 16.83 21.81 -14.22
N GLY A 25 16.97 21.92 -12.91
CA GLY A 25 16.34 21.01 -11.97
C GLY A 25 17.15 19.75 -11.70
N GLN A 26 18.40 19.64 -12.15
CA GLN A 26 19.25 18.47 -11.91
C GLN A 26 19.88 18.55 -10.52
N LEU A 27 19.73 17.47 -9.76
CA LEU A 27 20.31 17.33 -8.43
C LEU A 27 21.76 16.82 -8.51
N SER A 28 22.53 17.14 -7.46
CA SER A 28 23.90 16.61 -7.34
C SER A 28 23.92 15.09 -7.27
N ASP A 29 24.94 14.49 -7.86
CA ASP A 29 25.16 13.04 -7.83
C ASP A 29 25.20 12.52 -6.40
N GLY A 30 24.57 11.37 -6.16
CA GLY A 30 24.51 10.72 -4.85
C GLY A 30 23.49 11.32 -3.87
N PHE A 31 22.85 12.44 -4.18
CA PHE A 31 21.90 13.07 -3.26
C PHE A 31 20.70 12.16 -2.95
N ALA A 32 20.15 11.47 -3.94
CA ALA A 32 19.02 10.57 -3.75
C ALA A 32 19.38 9.38 -2.85
N GLU A 33 20.57 8.84 -3.02
CA GLU A 33 21.12 7.73 -2.24
C GLU A 33 21.35 8.15 -0.79
N ASP A 34 21.98 9.30 -0.56
CA ASP A 34 22.25 9.85 0.77
C ASP A 34 20.96 10.14 1.54
N VAL A 35 19.94 10.71 0.87
CA VAL A 35 18.61 10.94 1.44
C VAL A 35 17.93 9.61 1.77
N THR A 36 18.00 8.63 0.87
CA THR A 36 17.46 7.30 1.09
C THR A 36 18.08 6.64 2.32
N GLU A 37 19.41 6.69 2.46
CA GLU A 37 20.10 6.15 3.63
C GLU A 37 19.68 6.87 4.91
N SER A 38 19.51 8.19 4.86
CA SER A 38 19.05 8.99 5.99
C SER A 38 17.63 8.59 6.42
N PHE A 39 16.70 8.40 5.48
CA PHE A 39 15.33 7.95 5.76
C PHE A 39 15.30 6.53 6.36
N LEU A 40 16.13 5.62 5.85
CA LEU A 40 16.24 4.26 6.40
C LEU A 40 16.82 4.24 7.82
N LYS A 41 17.69 5.17 8.16
CA LYS A 41 18.18 5.34 9.54
C LYS A 41 17.05 5.76 10.48
N GLU A 42 16.17 6.67 10.05
CA GLU A 42 14.99 7.08 10.83
C GLU A 42 13.97 5.94 10.98
N GLU A 43 13.73 5.15 9.93
CA GLU A 43 12.88 3.97 10.01
C GLU A 43 13.40 2.96 11.05
N LYS A 44 14.72 2.70 11.08
CA LYS A 44 15.36 1.83 12.08
C LYS A 44 15.24 2.35 13.51
N ARG A 45 15.08 3.66 13.69
CA ARG A 45 14.83 4.29 15.00
C ARG A 45 13.37 4.17 15.44
N GLY A 46 12.51 3.56 14.61
CA GLY A 46 11.09 3.36 14.93
C GLY A 46 10.23 4.61 14.73
N VAL A 47 10.66 5.54 13.88
CA VAL A 47 9.85 6.71 13.51
C VAL A 47 8.60 6.21 12.76
N ALA A 48 7.44 6.37 13.37
CA ALA A 48 6.19 5.94 12.76
C ALA A 48 5.93 6.68 11.44
N GLY A 49 5.61 5.92 10.39
CA GLY A 49 5.33 6.48 9.08
C GLY A 49 6.58 7.00 8.33
N ALA A 50 7.79 6.55 8.70
CA ALA A 50 9.03 6.93 8.05
C ALA A 50 9.00 6.74 6.52
N TRP A 51 8.24 5.74 6.02
CA TRP A 51 8.03 5.55 4.59
C TRP A 51 7.39 6.76 3.89
N GLY A 52 6.61 7.56 4.62
CA GLY A 52 6.00 8.79 4.09
C GLY A 52 7.05 9.84 3.70
N MET A 53 8.26 9.80 4.24
CA MET A 53 9.36 10.68 3.84
C MET A 53 9.81 10.42 2.40
N PHE A 54 9.66 9.18 1.92
CA PHE A 54 9.94 8.85 0.52
C PHE A 54 8.98 9.52 -0.46
N ASN A 55 7.80 9.96 -0.03
CA ASN A 55 6.91 10.76 -0.87
C ASN A 55 7.58 12.07 -1.33
N LEU A 56 8.31 12.72 -0.43
CA LEU A 56 9.07 13.93 -0.77
C LEU A 56 10.16 13.63 -1.81
N LEU A 57 10.77 12.45 -1.72
CA LEU A 57 11.81 12.04 -2.66
C LEU A 57 11.21 11.64 -4.03
N THR A 58 10.04 10.99 -4.06
CA THR A 58 9.31 10.71 -5.33
C THR A 58 8.81 11.97 -6.01
N ASP A 59 8.44 13.00 -5.24
CA ASP A 59 8.05 14.31 -5.79
C ASP A 59 9.25 15.07 -6.38
N LEU A 60 10.42 14.95 -5.74
CA LEU A 60 11.64 15.64 -6.15
C LEU A 60 12.36 14.92 -7.30
N ILE A 61 12.37 13.59 -7.28
CA ILE A 61 13.05 12.73 -8.28
C ILE A 61 12.08 11.59 -8.67
N PRO A 62 11.11 11.86 -9.58
CA PRO A 62 10.06 10.90 -9.91
C PRO A 62 10.55 9.61 -10.58
N ASP A 63 11.75 9.61 -11.14
CA ASP A 63 12.40 8.48 -11.80
C ASP A 63 13.37 7.71 -10.90
N TYR A 64 13.44 8.01 -9.62
CA TYR A 64 14.27 7.30 -8.68
C TYR A 64 13.57 6.04 -8.13
N ALA A 65 13.88 4.89 -8.71
CA ALA A 65 13.25 3.60 -8.43
C ALA A 65 13.21 3.23 -6.94
N MET A 66 14.29 3.51 -6.18
CA MET A 66 14.38 3.15 -4.78
C MET A 66 13.43 3.94 -3.87
N ALA A 67 13.10 5.20 -4.21
CA ALA A 67 12.08 5.94 -3.48
C ALA A 67 10.71 5.28 -3.62
N HIS A 68 10.32 4.91 -4.84
CA HIS A 68 9.09 4.15 -5.09
C HIS A 68 9.10 2.78 -4.41
N TYR A 69 10.22 2.09 -4.41
CA TYR A 69 10.36 0.80 -3.73
C TYR A 69 10.07 0.90 -2.23
N TYR A 70 10.75 1.81 -1.52
CA TYR A 70 10.57 1.95 -0.07
C TYR A 70 9.19 2.49 0.29
N MET A 71 8.66 3.44 -0.48
CA MET A 71 7.30 3.94 -0.29
C MET A 71 6.27 2.82 -0.47
N GLY A 72 6.38 2.05 -1.56
CA GLY A 72 5.48 0.94 -1.83
C GLY A 72 5.55 -0.16 -0.78
N LYS A 73 6.75 -0.52 -0.35
CA LYS A 73 6.98 -1.52 0.71
C LYS A 73 6.38 -1.09 2.04
N GLY A 74 6.56 0.17 2.44
CA GLY A 74 5.99 0.71 3.67
C GLY A 74 4.46 0.75 3.63
N GLN A 75 3.87 1.21 2.53
CA GLN A 75 2.41 1.22 2.37
C GLN A 75 1.80 -0.18 2.40
N VAL A 76 2.46 -1.19 1.80
CA VAL A 76 2.03 -2.59 1.88
C VAL A 76 2.09 -3.10 3.32
N ALA A 77 3.14 -2.78 4.07
CA ALA A 77 3.28 -3.14 5.48
C ALA A 77 2.15 -2.55 6.33
N ASP A 78 1.73 -1.31 6.05
CA ASP A 78 0.60 -0.65 6.71
C ASP A 78 -0.77 -1.13 6.19
N GLY A 79 -0.79 -2.08 5.26
CA GLY A 79 -2.02 -2.64 4.69
C GLY A 79 -2.66 -1.81 3.60
N ILE A 80 -1.98 -0.78 3.09
CA ILE A 80 -2.42 0.08 1.98
C ILE A 80 -2.01 -0.56 0.65
N TYR A 81 -2.53 -1.75 0.37
CA TYR A 81 -2.04 -2.62 -0.72
C TYR A 81 -2.13 -1.99 -2.11
N SER A 82 -3.22 -1.28 -2.42
CA SER A 82 -3.45 -0.76 -3.78
C SER A 82 -2.39 0.27 -4.16
N LYS A 83 -2.17 1.28 -3.32
CA LYS A 83 -1.15 2.32 -3.53
C LYS A 83 0.26 1.75 -3.43
N GLY A 84 0.51 0.90 -2.43
CA GLY A 84 1.83 0.28 -2.27
C GLY A 84 2.25 -0.56 -3.47
N MET A 85 1.32 -1.34 -4.05
CA MET A 85 1.61 -2.10 -5.28
C MET A 85 1.79 -1.22 -6.52
N GLU A 86 1.13 -0.06 -6.57
CA GLU A 86 1.35 0.92 -7.65
C GLU A 86 2.78 1.45 -7.61
N HIS A 87 3.26 1.90 -6.47
CA HIS A 87 4.65 2.32 -6.30
C HIS A 87 5.65 1.18 -6.60
N LEU A 88 5.38 -0.05 -6.14
CA LEU A 88 6.26 -1.19 -6.45
C LEU A 88 6.28 -1.52 -7.95
N LYS A 89 5.20 -1.27 -8.70
CA LYS A 89 5.20 -1.42 -10.16
C LYS A 89 6.04 -0.35 -10.83
N ILE A 90 5.89 0.92 -10.42
CA ILE A 90 6.71 2.02 -10.92
C ILE A 90 8.19 1.72 -10.66
N ALA A 91 8.55 1.27 -9.45
CA ALA A 91 9.92 0.88 -9.14
C ALA A 91 10.44 -0.25 -10.06
N ALA A 92 9.61 -1.25 -10.39
CA ALA A 92 9.97 -2.34 -11.28
C ALA A 92 10.08 -1.91 -12.76
N GLU A 93 9.37 -0.87 -13.17
CA GLU A 93 9.47 -0.28 -14.51
C GLU A 93 10.74 0.58 -14.64
N LEU A 94 11.11 1.30 -13.58
CA LEU A 94 12.31 2.13 -13.55
C LEU A 94 13.60 1.31 -13.41
N ASP A 95 13.56 0.20 -12.67
CA ASP A 95 14.71 -0.69 -12.43
C ASP A 95 14.28 -2.16 -12.58
N PRO A 96 14.10 -2.65 -13.82
CA PRO A 96 13.56 -3.99 -14.09
C PRO A 96 14.50 -5.13 -13.68
N ASP A 97 15.80 -4.86 -13.57
CA ASP A 97 16.81 -5.86 -13.19
C ASP A 97 16.94 -6.00 -11.67
N ASN A 98 16.23 -5.20 -10.90
CA ASN A 98 16.28 -5.23 -9.44
C ASN A 98 15.44 -6.37 -8.87
N GLY A 99 16.13 -7.43 -8.48
CA GLY A 99 15.50 -8.62 -7.89
C GLY A 99 14.73 -8.35 -6.59
N GLU A 100 15.13 -7.36 -5.79
CA GLU A 100 14.45 -7.00 -4.55
C GLU A 100 13.09 -6.36 -4.83
N VAL A 101 13.02 -5.47 -5.81
CA VAL A 101 11.77 -4.82 -6.24
C VAL A 101 10.79 -5.87 -6.78
N ALA A 102 11.28 -6.78 -7.65
CA ALA A 102 10.47 -7.87 -8.20
C ALA A 102 9.93 -8.79 -7.10
N LEU A 103 10.77 -9.13 -6.13
CA LEU A 103 10.38 -9.96 -4.98
C LEU A 103 9.33 -9.26 -4.10
N ALA A 104 9.53 -7.98 -3.79
CA ALA A 104 8.59 -7.19 -3.00
C ALA A 104 7.21 -7.09 -3.67
N LEU A 105 7.17 -6.85 -4.98
CA LEU A 105 5.92 -6.81 -5.75
C LEU A 105 5.20 -8.16 -5.73
N LYS A 106 5.94 -9.27 -5.89
CA LYS A 106 5.39 -10.64 -5.81
C LYS A 106 4.83 -10.92 -4.41
N GLN A 107 5.54 -10.52 -3.36
CA GLN A 107 5.09 -10.68 -1.99
C GLN A 107 3.83 -9.87 -1.69
N ALA A 108 3.81 -8.59 -2.09
CA ALA A 108 2.65 -7.72 -1.92
C ALA A 108 1.37 -8.29 -2.56
N LYS A 109 1.49 -8.90 -3.76
CA LYS A 109 0.37 -9.58 -4.42
C LYS A 109 -0.14 -10.78 -3.60
N LYS A 110 0.76 -11.57 -3.01
CA LYS A 110 0.39 -12.71 -2.14
C LYS A 110 -0.30 -12.24 -0.87
N ASP A 111 0.23 -11.20 -0.23
CA ASP A 111 -0.30 -10.67 1.03
C ASP A 111 -1.69 -10.06 0.83
N LYS A 112 -1.89 -9.32 -0.27
CA LYS A 112 -3.21 -8.82 -0.66
C LYS A 112 -4.21 -9.97 -0.83
N LYS A 113 -3.84 -11.01 -1.60
CA LYS A 113 -4.70 -12.19 -1.82
C LYS A 113 -5.04 -12.89 -0.49
N LYS A 114 -4.04 -13.12 0.36
CA LYS A 114 -4.25 -13.74 1.68
C LYS A 114 -5.21 -12.94 2.54
N ARG A 115 -5.05 -11.60 2.59
CA ARG A 115 -5.95 -10.72 3.36
C ARG A 115 -7.38 -10.78 2.82
N THR A 116 -7.56 -10.72 1.50
CA THR A 116 -8.88 -10.83 0.88
C THR A 116 -9.56 -12.15 1.24
N LEU A 117 -8.84 -13.27 1.13
CA LEU A 117 -9.37 -14.59 1.49
C LEU A 117 -9.75 -14.68 2.98
N ASN A 118 -8.93 -14.12 3.87
CA ASN A 118 -9.22 -14.08 5.31
C ASN A 118 -10.48 -13.24 5.60
N THR A 119 -10.64 -12.11 4.91
CA THR A 119 -11.82 -11.25 5.05
C THR A 119 -13.08 -11.96 4.57
N ILE A 120 -13.02 -12.64 3.41
CA ILE A 120 -14.15 -13.43 2.89
C ILE A 120 -14.51 -14.56 3.87
N GLY A 121 -13.50 -15.28 4.39
CA GLY A 121 -13.70 -16.33 5.38
C GLY A 121 -14.36 -15.82 6.67
N TYR A 122 -13.94 -14.67 7.15
CA TYR A 122 -14.55 -14.02 8.32
C TYR A 122 -16.01 -13.63 8.05
N ILE A 123 -16.30 -13.01 6.90
CA ILE A 123 -17.67 -12.64 6.52
C ILE A 123 -18.55 -13.89 6.43
N ALA A 124 -18.07 -14.97 5.83
CA ALA A 124 -18.80 -16.24 5.74
C ALA A 124 -19.08 -16.86 7.11
N SER A 125 -18.12 -16.78 8.05
CA SER A 125 -18.35 -17.29 9.42
C SER A 125 -19.43 -16.47 10.16
N VAL A 126 -19.36 -15.13 10.06
CA VAL A 126 -20.35 -14.25 10.67
C VAL A 126 -21.76 -14.49 10.07
N HIS A 127 -21.83 -14.72 8.75
CA HIS A 127 -23.11 -15.02 8.10
C HIS A 127 -23.70 -16.34 8.61
N ASN A 128 -22.90 -17.39 8.71
CA ASN A 128 -23.33 -18.68 9.25
C ASN A 128 -23.78 -18.61 10.72
N ASP A 129 -23.09 -17.80 11.52
CA ASP A 129 -23.46 -17.57 12.92
C ASP A 129 -24.82 -16.85 13.03
N LEU A 130 -25.06 -15.87 12.15
CA LEU A 130 -26.35 -15.15 12.09
C LEU A 130 -27.48 -16.06 11.64
N GLU A 131 -27.27 -16.92 10.65
CA GLU A 131 -28.28 -17.90 10.21
C GLU A 131 -28.58 -18.94 11.29
N SER A 132 -27.55 -19.38 12.01
CA SER A 132 -27.72 -20.35 13.12
C SER A 132 -28.51 -19.76 14.29
N THR A 133 -28.28 -18.49 14.63
CA THR A 133 -29.03 -17.79 15.68
C THR A 133 -30.46 -17.52 15.26
N ASN A 134 -30.68 -17.18 13.98
CA ASN A 134 -32.03 -16.92 13.45
C ASN A 134 -32.85 -18.23 13.39
N SER A 135 -32.23 -19.34 12.99
CA SER A 135 -32.92 -20.66 12.96
C SER A 135 -33.27 -21.20 14.36
N ASN A 136 -32.51 -20.85 15.40
CA ASN A 136 -32.83 -21.20 16.77
C ASN A 136 -33.94 -20.31 17.37
N SER A 137 -34.01 -19.04 16.95
CA SER A 137 -35.09 -18.13 17.35
C SER A 137 -36.46 -18.56 16.79
N PHE A 138 -36.48 -19.13 15.58
CA PHE A 138 -37.72 -19.60 14.94
C PHE A 138 -38.27 -20.91 15.53
N LYS A 139 -37.46 -21.68 16.27
CA LYS A 139 -37.95 -22.91 16.92
C LYS A 139 -38.76 -22.62 18.19
N ASP A 140 -38.59 -21.45 18.78
CA ASP A 140 -39.34 -21.07 20.01
C ASP A 140 -40.60 -20.26 19.73
N GLU A 141 -40.76 -19.68 18.52
CA GLU A 141 -41.91 -18.87 18.13
C GLU A 141 -42.96 -19.58 17.27
N SER A 142 -42.90 -20.90 17.05
CA SER A 142 -43.95 -21.64 16.34
C SER A 142 -45.28 -21.69 17.09
N ARG A 143 -45.52 -20.75 18.00
CA ARG A 143 -46.78 -20.57 18.73
C ARG A 143 -47.44 -19.21 18.58
N ASN A 144 -46.97 -18.31 17.69
CA ASN A 144 -47.82 -17.14 17.37
C ASN A 144 -47.55 -16.57 15.95
N GLN A 145 -48.64 -16.25 15.27
CA GLN A 145 -48.80 -16.02 13.83
C GLN A 145 -48.27 -14.68 13.32
N ASN A 146 -47.79 -14.69 12.05
CA ASN A 146 -47.87 -13.62 11.04
C ASN A 146 -47.01 -12.37 11.18
N LYS A 147 -45.87 -12.29 10.46
CA LYS A 147 -45.60 -11.25 9.41
C LYS A 147 -44.24 -11.41 8.75
N PRO A 148 -44.05 -11.05 7.46
CA PRO A 148 -42.81 -11.22 6.74
C PRO A 148 -41.85 -10.07 7.06
N SER A 149 -40.55 -10.36 7.26
CA SER A 149 -39.52 -9.36 7.39
C SER A 149 -38.56 -9.37 6.22
N SER A 150 -38.25 -8.19 5.78
CA SER A 150 -37.38 -7.77 4.69
C SER A 150 -35.97 -8.30 4.81
N GLY A 151 -35.47 -8.95 3.76
CA GLY A 151 -34.08 -9.39 3.63
C GLY A 151 -33.15 -8.20 3.41
N ILE A 152 -32.01 -8.26 4.08
CA ILE A 152 -30.87 -7.37 3.84
C ILE A 152 -30.08 -7.98 2.68
N SER A 153 -30.07 -7.30 1.53
CA SER A 153 -29.24 -7.66 0.39
C SER A 153 -27.85 -7.04 0.58
N LEU A 154 -26.85 -7.88 0.84
CA LEU A 154 -25.44 -7.48 0.73
C LEU A 154 -25.07 -7.55 -0.76
N GLY A 155 -24.87 -6.37 -1.37
CA GLY A 155 -24.56 -6.23 -2.79
C GLY A 155 -23.12 -6.59 -3.14
N VAL A 156 -22.81 -7.88 -3.08
CA VAL A 156 -21.59 -8.44 -3.70
C VAL A 156 -22.06 -9.22 -4.92
N SER A 157 -21.69 -8.76 -6.12
CA SER A 157 -22.05 -9.46 -7.35
C SER A 157 -21.21 -10.72 -7.50
N MET A 158 -21.83 -11.80 -8.01
CA MET A 158 -21.17 -13.08 -8.28
C MET A 158 -20.01 -12.94 -9.28
N ASP A 159 -20.01 -11.90 -10.11
CA ASP A 159 -18.98 -11.62 -11.10
C ASP A 159 -17.62 -11.25 -10.48
N GLU A 160 -17.62 -10.75 -9.23
CA GLU A 160 -16.40 -10.39 -8.50
C GLU A 160 -15.70 -11.61 -7.87
N ILE A 161 -16.41 -12.70 -7.68
CA ILE A 161 -15.90 -13.96 -7.12
C ILE A 161 -15.17 -14.79 -8.19
N ASP A 162 -15.68 -14.80 -9.43
CA ASP A 162 -15.07 -15.53 -10.55
C ASP A 162 -13.74 -14.95 -11.01
N ALA A 163 -13.54 -13.62 -10.85
CA ALA A 163 -12.27 -12.98 -11.17
C ALA A 163 -11.11 -13.35 -10.23
N LEU A 164 -11.40 -13.92 -9.05
CA LEU A 164 -10.40 -14.31 -8.05
C LEU A 164 -10.02 -15.81 -8.12
N GLY A 165 -10.78 -16.62 -8.87
CA GLY A 165 -10.62 -18.08 -8.94
C GLY A 165 -9.92 -18.63 -10.18
N GLY A 166 -9.73 -17.86 -11.22
CA GLY A 166 -9.26 -18.34 -12.50
C GLY A 166 -7.81 -17.97 -12.81
N SER A 167 -6.87 -18.83 -12.46
CA SER A 167 -5.70 -19.17 -13.30
C SER A 167 -4.90 -20.28 -12.60
N THR A 168 -5.02 -21.44 -13.11
CA THR A 168 -4.03 -22.53 -13.04
C THR A 168 -2.78 -22.17 -13.81
#